data_567462f5046e189bd4e033aafd96227b
#
_entry.id   567462f5046e189bd4e033aafd96227b
#
_cell.length_a   1.000
_cell.length_b   1.000
_cell.length_c   1.000
_cell.angle_alpha   90.00
_cell.angle_beta   90.00
_cell.angle_gamma   90.00
#
_symmetry.space_group_name_H-M   'P 1'
#
loop_
_entity.id
_entity.type
_entity.pdbx_description
1 polymer ?
#
loop_
_entity_poly.entity_id
_entity_poly.type
_entity_poly.pdbx_seq_one_letter_code
_entity_poly.pdbx_strand_id
1 'polypeptide(L)' 'MELVLKGQNFLEAGNFEDALGYFEQALLLNQNDPELWNFKAVSLRSLGRYEEALECFNKSLEIDPRDKHAS' A
#
# COMPACT_ATOMS: atom_id res chain seq x y z
N MET A 1 -12.42 1.55 7.32
CA MET A 1 -11.76 0.37 7.91
C MET A 1 -10.68 0.78 8.89
N GLU A 2 -10.74 0.22 10.08
CA GLU A 2 -9.79 0.61 11.14
C GLU A 2 -8.35 0.31 10.79
N LEU A 3 -8.10 -0.85 10.18
CA LEU A 3 -6.73 -1.23 9.82
C LEU A 3 -6.12 -0.23 8.84
N VAL A 4 -6.91 0.21 7.88
CA VAL A 4 -6.43 1.17 6.88
C VAL A 4 -6.15 2.52 7.53
N LEU A 5 -7.05 2.98 8.39
CA LEU A 5 -6.84 4.26 9.09
C LEU A 5 -5.61 4.21 9.97
N LYS A 6 -5.41 3.13 10.70
CA LYS A 6 -4.22 2.99 11.55
C LYS A 6 -2.97 2.96 10.70
N GLY A 7 -3.00 2.23 9.59
CA GLY A 7 -1.86 2.19 8.67
C GLY A 7 -1.52 3.57 8.14
N GLN A 8 -2.55 4.34 7.74
CA GLN A 8 -2.34 5.69 7.24
C GLN A 8 -1.74 6.61 8.32
N ASN A 9 -2.22 6.47 9.55
CA ASN A 9 -1.71 7.28 10.65
C ASN A 9 -0.23 6.99 10.90
N PHE A 10 0.15 5.72 10.90
CA PHE A 10 1.55 5.35 11.06
C PHE A 10 2.39 5.83 9.89
N LEU A 11 1.84 5.76 8.69
CA LEU A 11 2.53 6.22 7.49
C LEU A 11 2.83 7.71 7.58
N GLU A 12 1.85 8.50 8.00
CA GLU A 12 2.02 9.94 8.15
C GLU A 12 3.00 10.30 9.26
N ALA A 13 3.06 9.45 10.28
CA ALA A 13 3.98 9.66 11.40
C ALA A 13 5.41 9.20 11.08
N GLY A 14 5.62 8.59 9.93
CA GLY A 14 6.93 8.09 9.54
C GLY A 14 7.24 6.70 10.06
N ASN A 15 6.27 6.03 10.69
CA ASN A 15 6.43 4.67 11.19
C ASN A 15 6.08 3.67 10.10
N PHE A 16 6.96 3.57 9.12
CA PHE A 16 6.67 2.85 7.88
C PHE A 16 6.55 1.34 8.08
N GLU A 17 7.32 0.77 8.99
CA GLU A 17 7.22 -0.67 9.26
C GLU A 17 5.88 -1.02 9.89
N ASP A 18 5.43 -0.22 10.84
CA ASP A 18 4.12 -0.44 11.45
C ASP A 18 3.01 -0.26 10.44
N ALA A 19 3.11 0.79 9.61
CA ALA A 19 2.14 1.03 8.56
C ALA A 19 2.06 -0.17 7.62
N LEU A 20 3.22 -0.68 7.21
CA LEU A 20 3.29 -1.84 6.32
C LEU A 20 2.54 -3.03 6.90
N GLY A 21 2.75 -3.31 8.19
CA GLY A 21 2.07 -4.42 8.85
C GLY A 21 0.56 -4.30 8.81
N TYR A 22 0.04 -3.09 9.05
CA TYR A 22 -1.40 -2.87 9.01
C TYR A 22 -1.96 -3.03 7.60
N PHE A 23 -1.25 -2.51 6.59
CA PHE A 23 -1.69 -2.66 5.21
C PHE A 23 -1.66 -4.10 4.77
N GLU A 24 -0.67 -4.86 5.20
CA GLU A 24 -0.62 -6.28 4.88
C GLU A 24 -1.79 -7.05 5.48
N GLN A 25 -2.15 -6.72 6.73
CA GLN A 25 -3.32 -7.34 7.35
C GLN A 25 -4.60 -6.97 6.63
N ALA A 26 -4.72 -5.71 6.22
CA ALA A 26 -5.90 -5.27 5.47
C ALA A 26 -6.01 -6.00 4.14
N LEU A 27 -4.87 -6.25 3.49
CA LEU A 27 -4.86 -6.98 2.22
C LEU A 27 -5.31 -8.42 2.36
N LEU A 28 -5.05 -9.05 3.51
CA LEU A 28 -5.55 -10.40 3.75
C LEU A 28 -7.08 -10.42 3.72
N LEU A 29 -7.71 -9.34 4.13
CA LEU A 29 -9.15 -9.23 4.13
C LEU A 29 -9.73 -8.78 2.80
N ASN A 30 -8.94 -8.03 2.01
CA ASN A 30 -9.41 -7.50 0.73
C ASN A 30 -8.24 -7.37 -0.25
N GLN A 31 -7.93 -8.46 -0.94
CA GLN A 31 -6.78 -8.54 -1.83
C GLN A 31 -6.99 -7.79 -3.15
N ASN A 32 -8.22 -7.41 -3.45
CA ASN A 32 -8.55 -6.75 -4.71
C ASN A 32 -8.72 -5.24 -4.58
N ASP A 33 -8.23 -4.67 -3.49
CA ASP A 33 -8.32 -3.23 -3.28
C ASP A 33 -7.02 -2.56 -3.75
N PRO A 34 -7.06 -1.83 -4.88
CA PRO A 34 -5.84 -1.22 -5.41
C PRO A 34 -5.24 -0.16 -4.48
N GLU A 35 -6.06 0.51 -3.68
CA GLU A 35 -5.54 1.49 -2.72
C GLU A 35 -4.64 0.85 -1.68
N LEU A 36 -5.02 -0.35 -1.20
CA LEU A 36 -4.21 -1.05 -0.21
C LEU A 36 -2.86 -1.45 -0.79
N TRP A 37 -2.84 -1.89 -2.04
CA TRP A 37 -1.58 -2.19 -2.71
C TRP A 37 -0.72 -0.95 -2.85
N ASN A 38 -1.34 0.20 -3.15
CA ASN A 38 -0.62 1.47 -3.23
C ASN A 38 -0.04 1.87 -1.87
N PHE A 39 -0.82 1.77 -0.81
CA PHE A 39 -0.34 2.11 0.52
C PHE A 39 0.82 1.21 0.95
N LYS A 40 0.69 -0.09 0.66
CA LYS A 40 1.78 -1.02 0.96
C LYS A 40 3.03 -0.63 0.18
N ALA A 41 2.88 -0.29 -1.10
CA ALA A 41 4.00 0.12 -1.94
C ALA A 41 4.67 1.37 -1.40
N VAL A 42 3.89 2.36 -0.98
CA VAL A 42 4.45 3.60 -0.42
C VAL A 42 5.25 3.30 0.85
N SER A 43 4.73 2.42 1.71
CA SER A 43 5.43 2.02 2.92
C SER A 43 6.75 1.33 2.59
N LEU A 44 6.73 0.42 1.63
CA LEU A 44 7.95 -0.28 1.21
C LEU A 44 8.97 0.66 0.62
N ARG A 45 8.51 1.58 -0.24
CA ARG A 45 9.41 2.57 -0.84
C ARG A 45 10.06 3.43 0.23
N SER A 46 9.29 3.83 1.22
CA SER A 46 9.83 4.66 2.32
C SER A 46 10.85 3.91 3.15
N LEU A 47 10.74 2.59 3.19
CA LEU A 47 11.71 1.73 3.87
C LEU A 47 12.93 1.41 3.01
N GLY A 48 12.96 1.88 1.77
CA GLY A 48 14.05 1.58 0.85
C GLY A 48 13.92 0.25 0.13
N ARG A 49 12.79 -0.42 0.26
CA ARG A 49 12.54 -1.72 -0.36
C ARG A 49 11.87 -1.51 -1.72
N TYR A 50 12.63 -0.96 -2.66
CA TYR A 50 12.09 -0.44 -3.91
C TYR A 50 11.54 -1.52 -4.85
N GLU A 51 12.18 -2.67 -4.90
CA GLU A 51 11.71 -3.75 -5.77
C GLU A 51 10.35 -4.26 -5.33
N GLU A 52 10.20 -4.47 -4.04
CA GLU A 52 8.91 -4.91 -3.51
C GLU A 52 7.84 -3.84 -3.69
N ALA A 53 8.23 -2.57 -3.53
CA ALA A 53 7.30 -1.46 -3.75
C ALA A 53 6.81 -1.45 -5.20
N LEU A 54 7.72 -1.65 -6.14
CA LEU A 54 7.36 -1.68 -7.55
C LEU A 54 6.36 -2.79 -7.86
N GLU A 55 6.58 -3.97 -7.28
CA GLU A 55 5.64 -5.08 -7.45
C GLU A 55 4.24 -4.71 -6.96
N CYS A 56 4.17 -4.01 -5.83
CA CYS A 56 2.89 -3.60 -5.27
C CYS A 56 2.21 -2.54 -6.12
N PHE A 57 2.97 -1.57 -6.65
CA PHE A 57 2.42 -0.58 -7.58
C PHE A 57 1.89 -1.25 -8.83
N ASN A 58 2.63 -2.21 -9.36
CA ASN A 58 2.18 -2.96 -10.53
C ASN A 58 0.91 -3.73 -10.24
N LYS A 59 0.84 -4.34 -9.07
CA LYS A 59 -0.37 -5.06 -8.66
C LYS A 59 -1.58 -4.14 -8.58
N SER A 60 -1.37 -2.95 -8.04
CA SER A 60 -2.44 -1.95 -7.96
C SER A 60 -2.96 -1.59 -9.36
N LEU A 61 -2.04 -1.41 -10.31
CA LEU A 61 -2.40 -1.07 -11.68
C LEU A 61 -3.10 -2.23 -12.40
N GLU A 62 -2.74 -3.47 -12.07
CA GLU A 62 -3.44 -4.63 -12.63
C GLU A 62 -4.89 -4.67 -12.19
N ILE A 63 -5.14 -4.31 -10.92
CA ILE A 63 -6.49 -4.33 -10.37
C ILE A 63 -7.31 -3.16 -10.91
N ASP A 64 -6.70 -1.97 -10.97
CA ASP A 64 -7.38 -0.76 -11.44
C ASP A 64 -6.49 -0.01 -12.44
N PRO A 65 -6.55 -0.39 -13.72
CA PRO A 65 -5.73 0.27 -14.73
C PRO A 65 -6.11 1.72 -14.99
N ARG A 66 -7.23 2.20 -14.44
CA ARG A 66 -7.62 3.59 -14.62
C ARG A 66 -6.60 4.56 -14.01
N ASP A 67 -5.83 4.11 -13.03
CA ASP A 67 -4.79 4.96 -12.45
C ASP A 67 -3.77 5.41 -13.49
N LYS A 68 -3.56 4.61 -14.52
CA LYS A 68 -2.65 4.98 -15.60
C LYS A 68 -3.16 6.20 -16.38
N HIS A 69 -4.46 6.33 -16.49
CA HIS A 69 -5.07 7.40 -17.29
C HIS A 69 -5.22 8.68 -16.49
N ALA A 70 -5.15 8.58 -15.18
CA ALA A 70 -5.24 9.76 -14.33
C ALA A 70 -3.97 10.59 -14.33
N SER A 71 -2.86 10.01 -14.75
CA SER A 71 -1.57 10.71 -14.75
C SER A 71 -1.26 11.51 -16.02
#